data_70d4d6ec39f22f43c51e5ed5e5c4e156
#
_entry.id   70d4d6ec39f22f43c51e5ed5e5c4e156
#
_cell.length_a   1.000
_cell.length_b   1.000
_cell.length_c   1.000
_cell.angle_alpha   90.00
_cell.angle_beta   90.00
_cell.angle_gamma   90.00
#
_symmetry.space_group_name_H-M   'P 1'
#
loop_
_entity.id
_entity.type
_entity.pdbx_description
1 polymer ?
#
loop_
_entity_poly.entity_id
_entity_poly.type
_entity_poly.pdbx_seq_one_letter_code
_entity_poly.pdbx_strand_id
1 'polypeptide(L)'
;HFFGDGSTDQGVDQGEVTGDIEALKAIHAAPYPAAIAAGVETIMASFNSINGEKMHGNKSLLTDVLRGELGFDGLVVGDWNGHGQVAGCTNTDCPQSLLAGLDIYMVPDDWKGLLETTVAQVKDGTIPMARLDEAVTRILRVKMRAGLLGDMVQPSKRPNAGDYALLGSADHRAIAREAVAKSQVLLKNNGILPLKKGANILVAGSAADDIAQASGGWTLT
;
A
#
# COMPACT_ATOMS: atom_id res chain seq x y z
N HIS A 1 -1.84 2.36 -1.18
CA HIS A 1 -2.19 1.58 -2.40
C HIS A 1 -2.70 2.53 -3.48
N PHE A 2 -1.94 2.70 -4.54
CA PHE A 2 -2.34 3.48 -5.70
C PHE A 2 -2.96 2.52 -6.70
N PHE A 3 -4.19 2.57 -7.06
CA PHE A 3 -5.22 3.58 -6.87
C PHE A 3 -6.58 2.86 -6.88
N GLY A 4 -7.56 3.33 -6.10
CA GLY A 4 -8.96 2.88 -6.20
C GLY A 4 -9.41 1.80 -5.20
N ASP A 5 -8.52 1.27 -4.37
CA ASP A 5 -8.79 0.16 -3.44
C ASP A 5 -10.01 0.37 -2.52
N GLY A 6 -10.27 1.61 -2.11
CA GLY A 6 -11.40 1.94 -1.24
C GLY A 6 -12.78 2.02 -1.94
N SER A 7 -12.86 1.78 -3.25
CA SER A 7 -14.11 1.88 -4.04
C SER A 7 -14.43 0.64 -4.86
N THR A 8 -13.87 -0.50 -4.47
CA THR A 8 -14.20 -1.77 -5.14
C THR A 8 -15.68 -2.07 -5.00
N ASP A 9 -16.26 -2.67 -6.04
CA ASP A 9 -17.68 -3.01 -6.08
C ASP A 9 -18.04 -3.91 -4.88
N GLN A 10 -19.06 -3.50 -4.14
CA GLN A 10 -19.48 -4.13 -2.86
C GLN A 10 -18.37 -4.26 -1.78
N GLY A 11 -17.27 -3.53 -1.89
CA GLY A 11 -16.15 -3.62 -0.95
C GLY A 11 -15.36 -4.92 -1.02
N VAL A 12 -15.45 -5.63 -2.15
CA VAL A 12 -14.71 -6.90 -2.33
C VAL A 12 -13.22 -6.60 -2.43
N ASP A 13 -12.42 -7.24 -1.55
CA ASP A 13 -10.97 -7.16 -1.61
C ASP A 13 -10.45 -7.63 -2.97
N GLN A 14 -9.49 -6.90 -3.55
CA GLN A 14 -8.94 -7.17 -4.89
C GLN A 14 -9.98 -7.06 -6.02
N GLY A 15 -11.13 -6.47 -5.74
CA GLY A 15 -12.28 -6.37 -6.64
C GLY A 15 -12.10 -5.38 -7.79
N GLU A 16 -13.19 -5.17 -8.50
CA GLU A 16 -13.28 -4.24 -9.61
C GLU A 16 -13.71 -2.85 -9.13
N VAL A 17 -13.18 -1.82 -9.75
CA VAL A 17 -13.68 -0.44 -9.68
C VAL A 17 -14.06 0.01 -11.07
N THR A 18 -15.34 0.30 -11.27
CA THR A 18 -15.86 0.75 -12.56
C THR A 18 -16.23 2.23 -12.50
N GLY A 19 -15.85 3.00 -13.50
CA GLY A 19 -16.24 4.41 -13.58
C GLY A 19 -15.45 5.23 -14.58
N ASP A 20 -15.86 6.48 -14.72
CA ASP A 20 -15.09 7.47 -15.47
C ASP A 20 -13.75 7.71 -14.82
N ILE A 21 -12.66 7.64 -15.59
CA ILE A 21 -11.31 7.67 -15.05
C ILE A 21 -10.96 9.02 -14.41
N GLU A 22 -11.48 10.12 -14.95
CA GLU A 22 -11.21 11.44 -14.38
C GLU A 22 -11.97 11.65 -13.07
N ALA A 23 -13.19 11.13 -12.97
CA ALA A 23 -13.93 11.12 -11.71
C ALA A 23 -13.25 10.25 -10.65
N LEU A 24 -12.73 9.09 -11.04
CA LEU A 24 -11.96 8.22 -10.13
C LEU A 24 -10.65 8.88 -9.71
N LYS A 25 -9.93 9.56 -10.60
CA LYS A 25 -8.72 10.34 -10.26
C LYS A 25 -9.03 11.45 -9.27
N ALA A 26 -10.11 12.19 -9.44
CA ALA A 26 -10.50 13.27 -8.55
C ALA A 26 -10.71 12.80 -7.10
N ILE A 27 -11.11 11.54 -6.90
CA ILE A 27 -11.32 10.94 -5.57
C ILE A 27 -10.04 10.25 -5.09
N HIS A 28 -9.55 9.29 -5.86
CA HIS A 28 -8.51 8.36 -5.39
C HIS A 28 -7.09 8.87 -5.57
N ALA A 29 -6.84 9.77 -6.52
CA ALA A 29 -5.54 10.40 -6.67
C ALA A 29 -5.39 11.69 -5.84
N ALA A 30 -6.46 12.23 -5.27
CA ALA A 30 -6.46 13.49 -4.51
C ALA A 30 -5.38 13.62 -3.41
N PRO A 31 -5.06 12.58 -2.61
CA PRO A 31 -4.04 12.70 -1.55
C PRO A 31 -2.60 12.65 -2.08
N TYR A 32 -2.36 12.13 -3.29
CA TYR A 32 -1.01 11.86 -3.77
C TYR A 32 -0.18 13.11 -4.09
N PRO A 33 -0.70 14.19 -4.69
CA PRO A 33 0.07 15.39 -4.91
C PRO A 33 0.69 15.95 -3.61
N ALA A 34 -0.07 15.99 -2.53
CA ALA A 34 0.43 16.44 -1.24
C ALA A 34 1.46 15.48 -0.64
N ALA A 35 1.25 14.16 -0.76
CA ALA A 35 2.19 13.15 -0.30
C ALA A 35 3.52 13.20 -1.10
N ILE A 36 3.44 13.37 -2.41
CA ILE A 36 4.62 13.50 -3.29
C ILE A 36 5.40 14.78 -2.95
N ALA A 37 4.70 15.90 -2.77
CA ALA A 37 5.33 17.17 -2.36
C ALA A 37 5.97 17.07 -0.95
N ALA A 38 5.43 16.24 -0.07
CA ALA A 38 6.02 15.94 1.24
C ALA A 38 7.19 14.96 1.18
N GLY A 39 7.55 14.43 0.01
CA GLY A 39 8.72 13.58 -0.19
C GLY A 39 8.45 12.09 0.07
N VAL A 40 7.25 11.57 -0.24
CA VAL A 40 7.03 10.12 -0.20
C VAL A 40 7.96 9.42 -1.19
N GLU A 41 8.64 8.38 -0.73
CA GLU A 41 9.66 7.67 -1.52
C GLU A 41 9.16 6.36 -2.12
N THR A 42 8.09 5.79 -1.57
CA THR A 42 7.56 4.50 -2.01
C THR A 42 6.04 4.53 -2.10
N ILE A 43 5.50 3.96 -3.17
CA ILE A 43 4.06 3.79 -3.36
C ILE A 43 3.82 2.33 -3.78
N MET A 44 2.79 1.71 -3.22
CA MET A 44 2.36 0.37 -3.60
C MET A 44 1.30 0.44 -4.69
N ALA A 45 1.38 -0.42 -5.69
CA ALA A 45 0.29 -0.60 -6.63
C ALA A 45 -0.89 -1.27 -5.91
N SER A 46 -2.09 -0.77 -6.10
CA SER A 46 -3.30 -1.33 -5.50
C SER A 46 -3.63 -2.71 -6.07
N PHE A 47 -4.32 -3.53 -5.29
CA PHE A 47 -4.62 -4.92 -5.69
C PHE A 47 -5.87 -5.03 -6.59
N ASN A 48 -6.69 -4.00 -6.65
CA ASN A 48 -7.93 -3.98 -7.42
C ASN A 48 -7.71 -3.88 -8.93
N SER A 49 -8.79 -4.02 -9.68
CA SER A 49 -8.87 -3.66 -11.09
C SER A 49 -9.55 -2.30 -11.26
N ILE A 50 -9.22 -1.61 -12.33
CA ILE A 50 -9.93 -0.40 -12.80
C ILE A 50 -10.43 -0.67 -14.21
N ASN A 51 -11.74 -0.63 -14.41
CA ASN A 51 -12.38 -0.87 -15.71
C ASN A 51 -11.89 -2.15 -16.41
N GLY A 52 -11.74 -3.23 -15.64
CA GLY A 52 -11.31 -4.54 -16.12
C GLY A 52 -9.80 -4.76 -16.19
N GLU A 53 -8.97 -3.76 -15.90
CA GLU A 53 -7.51 -3.87 -15.92
C GLU A 53 -6.92 -3.88 -14.51
N LYS A 54 -6.16 -4.93 -14.16
CA LYS A 54 -5.46 -5.01 -12.87
C LYS A 54 -4.42 -3.91 -12.74
N MET A 55 -4.43 -3.21 -11.59
CA MET A 55 -3.52 -2.09 -11.35
C MET A 55 -2.05 -2.43 -11.56
N HIS A 56 -1.63 -3.66 -11.23
CA HIS A 56 -0.25 -4.12 -11.44
C HIS A 56 0.18 -4.19 -12.91
N GLY A 57 -0.77 -4.18 -13.86
CA GLY A 57 -0.51 -4.11 -15.30
C GLY A 57 -0.91 -2.79 -15.94
N ASN A 58 -1.53 -1.89 -15.18
CA ASN A 58 -2.12 -0.66 -15.71
C ASN A 58 -1.05 0.43 -15.92
N LYS A 59 -0.47 0.44 -17.12
CA LYS A 59 0.56 1.41 -17.50
C LYS A 59 0.04 2.85 -17.47
N SER A 60 -1.21 3.08 -17.90
CA SER A 60 -1.75 4.44 -17.96
C SER A 60 -1.83 5.07 -16.56
N LEU A 61 -2.20 4.29 -15.54
CA LEU A 61 -2.27 4.79 -14.18
C LEU A 61 -0.90 4.80 -13.46
N LEU A 62 -0.09 3.74 -13.59
CA LEU A 62 1.19 3.65 -12.89
C LEU A 62 2.28 4.52 -13.52
N THR A 63 2.28 4.66 -14.85
CA THR A 63 3.29 5.44 -15.55
C THR A 63 2.77 6.81 -15.96
N ASP A 64 1.68 6.87 -16.75
CA ASP A 64 1.31 8.13 -17.36
C ASP A 64 0.70 9.08 -16.30
N VAL A 65 -0.15 8.59 -15.40
CA VAL A 65 -0.72 9.40 -14.31
C VAL A 65 0.27 9.56 -13.15
N LEU A 66 0.65 8.46 -12.48
CA LEU A 66 1.43 8.56 -11.24
C LEU A 66 2.80 9.23 -11.46
N ARG A 67 3.52 8.85 -12.51
CA ARG A 67 4.84 9.42 -12.80
C ARG A 67 4.76 10.66 -13.68
N GLY A 68 3.95 10.62 -14.74
CA GLY A 68 3.85 11.70 -15.73
C GLY A 68 3.09 12.91 -15.18
N GLU A 69 1.83 12.72 -14.77
CA GLU A 69 1.00 13.85 -14.32
C GLU A 69 1.33 14.28 -12.89
N LEU A 70 1.48 13.32 -11.95
CA LEU A 70 1.71 13.62 -10.54
C LEU A 70 3.19 13.82 -10.16
N GLY A 71 4.12 13.47 -11.07
CA GLY A 71 5.54 13.72 -10.88
C GLY A 71 6.23 12.82 -9.84
N PHE A 72 5.69 11.63 -9.56
CA PHE A 72 6.30 10.70 -8.62
C PHE A 72 7.61 10.11 -9.15
N ASP A 73 8.74 10.36 -8.49
CA ASP A 73 10.08 9.88 -8.88
C ASP A 73 10.63 8.73 -8.00
N GLY A 74 9.88 8.33 -6.97
CA GLY A 74 10.20 7.21 -6.10
C GLY A 74 9.95 5.84 -6.74
N LEU A 75 10.06 4.77 -5.98
CA LEU A 75 9.79 3.41 -6.45
C LEU A 75 8.32 3.00 -6.26
N VAL A 76 7.83 2.17 -7.18
CA VAL A 76 6.54 1.50 -7.07
C VAL A 76 6.77 0.02 -6.72
N VAL A 77 6.19 -0.41 -5.61
CA VAL A 77 6.20 -1.82 -5.18
C VAL A 77 4.84 -2.47 -5.49
N GLY A 78 4.86 -3.74 -5.86
CA GLY A 78 3.63 -4.53 -6.02
C GLY A 78 3.04 -4.99 -4.69
N ASP A 79 1.79 -5.40 -4.71
CA ASP A 79 1.13 -6.11 -3.61
C ASP A 79 1.33 -7.63 -3.74
N TRP A 80 0.94 -8.40 -2.76
CA TRP A 80 1.17 -9.84 -2.56
C TRP A 80 0.72 -10.68 -3.76
N ASN A 81 1.66 -11.12 -4.60
CA ASN A 81 1.40 -11.82 -5.87
C ASN A 81 0.47 -11.06 -6.84
N GLY A 82 0.28 -9.75 -6.66
CA GLY A 82 -0.65 -8.96 -7.47
C GLY A 82 -0.32 -8.94 -8.96
N HIS A 83 0.96 -9.04 -9.32
CA HIS A 83 1.41 -9.19 -10.70
C HIS A 83 0.86 -10.46 -11.36
N GLY A 84 0.71 -11.56 -10.62
CA GLY A 84 0.17 -12.82 -11.13
C GLY A 84 -1.30 -12.76 -11.52
N GLN A 85 -2.02 -11.71 -11.13
CA GLN A 85 -3.43 -11.49 -11.50
C GLN A 85 -3.59 -10.63 -12.77
N VAL A 86 -2.50 -10.10 -13.32
CA VAL A 86 -2.53 -9.40 -14.61
C VAL A 86 -2.84 -10.39 -15.72
N ALA A 87 -3.65 -9.97 -16.69
CA ALA A 87 -4.04 -10.83 -17.80
C ALA A 87 -2.81 -11.38 -18.54
N GLY A 88 -2.74 -12.69 -18.68
CA GLY A 88 -1.62 -13.39 -19.32
C GLY A 88 -0.39 -13.59 -18.44
N CYS A 89 -0.45 -13.22 -17.17
CA CYS A 89 0.62 -13.40 -16.20
C CYS A 89 0.41 -14.60 -15.28
N THR A 90 1.50 -15.01 -14.63
CA THR A 90 1.52 -15.91 -13.49
C THR A 90 2.39 -15.31 -12.37
N ASN A 91 2.44 -15.95 -11.21
CA ASN A 91 3.31 -15.47 -10.10
C ASN A 91 4.81 -15.54 -10.44
N THR A 92 5.20 -16.31 -11.44
CA THR A 92 6.60 -16.48 -11.88
C THR A 92 6.89 -15.88 -13.26
N ASP A 93 5.89 -15.34 -13.93
CA ASP A 93 6.04 -14.79 -15.28
C ASP A 93 5.08 -13.64 -15.51
N CYS A 94 5.59 -12.39 -15.44
CA CYS A 94 4.80 -11.19 -15.68
C CYS A 94 5.66 -10.00 -16.09
N PRO A 95 6.17 -9.93 -17.32
CA PRO A 95 6.89 -8.76 -17.80
C PRO A 95 5.99 -7.52 -17.88
N GLN A 96 4.68 -7.71 -18.06
CA GLN A 96 3.69 -6.65 -18.17
C GLN A 96 3.72 -5.69 -16.97
N SER A 97 3.88 -6.22 -15.75
CA SER A 97 3.91 -5.37 -14.55
C SER A 97 5.14 -4.46 -14.50
N LEU A 98 6.32 -5.00 -14.86
CA LEU A 98 7.53 -4.18 -14.96
C LEU A 98 7.36 -3.11 -16.04
N LEU A 99 6.82 -3.49 -17.20
CA LEU A 99 6.59 -2.59 -18.33
C LEU A 99 5.51 -1.54 -18.03
N ALA A 100 4.56 -1.85 -17.14
CA ALA A 100 3.56 -0.90 -16.68
C ALA A 100 4.09 0.15 -15.70
N GLY A 101 5.27 -0.07 -15.10
CA GLY A 101 5.88 0.91 -14.19
C GLY A 101 6.16 0.38 -12.78
N LEU A 102 5.93 -0.92 -12.51
CA LEU A 102 6.33 -1.55 -11.27
C LEU A 102 7.86 -1.64 -11.20
N ASP A 103 8.46 -1.33 -10.04
CA ASP A 103 9.90 -1.40 -9.84
C ASP A 103 10.30 -2.60 -8.97
N ILE A 104 9.42 -3.02 -8.05
CA ILE A 104 9.64 -4.18 -7.17
C ILE A 104 8.41 -5.07 -7.21
N TYR A 105 8.60 -6.34 -7.54
CA TYR A 105 7.57 -7.35 -7.35
C TYR A 105 7.46 -7.75 -5.87
N MET A 106 6.25 -7.98 -5.38
CA MET A 106 6.02 -8.64 -4.10
C MET A 106 5.63 -10.10 -4.41
N VAL A 107 6.60 -11.00 -4.33
CA VAL A 107 6.45 -12.41 -4.65
C VAL A 107 6.93 -13.27 -3.48
N PRO A 108 6.02 -13.61 -2.54
CA PRO A 108 6.41 -14.28 -1.30
C PRO A 108 6.75 -15.77 -1.49
N ASP A 109 6.15 -16.42 -2.48
CA ASP A 109 6.24 -17.89 -2.62
C ASP A 109 7.39 -18.33 -3.53
N ASP A 110 7.29 -18.08 -4.84
CA ASP A 110 8.29 -18.50 -5.81
C ASP A 110 9.07 -17.32 -6.43
N TRP A 111 9.77 -16.58 -5.57
CA TRP A 111 10.61 -15.48 -6.02
C TRP A 111 11.79 -15.93 -6.91
N LYS A 112 12.26 -17.18 -6.75
CA LYS A 112 13.34 -17.74 -7.59
C LYS A 112 12.88 -17.95 -9.02
N GLY A 113 11.71 -18.57 -9.20
CA GLY A 113 11.13 -18.76 -10.53
C GLY A 113 10.87 -17.43 -11.23
N LEU A 114 10.33 -16.41 -10.52
CA LEU A 114 10.16 -15.08 -11.09
C LEU A 114 11.50 -14.42 -11.46
N LEU A 115 12.53 -14.55 -10.63
CA LEU A 115 13.86 -14.02 -10.92
C LEU A 115 14.44 -14.64 -12.19
N GLU A 116 14.39 -15.98 -12.30
CA GLU A 116 14.93 -16.71 -13.46
C GLU A 116 14.21 -16.30 -14.75
N THR A 117 12.89 -16.22 -14.73
CA THR A 117 12.07 -15.78 -15.86
C THR A 117 12.35 -14.33 -16.24
N THR A 118 12.40 -13.42 -15.27
CA THR A 118 12.70 -11.99 -15.51
C THR A 118 14.10 -11.82 -16.11
N VAL A 119 15.09 -12.56 -15.63
CA VAL A 119 16.46 -12.53 -16.22
C VAL A 119 16.45 -13.03 -17.66
N ALA A 120 15.68 -14.06 -17.99
CA ALA A 120 15.53 -14.54 -19.35
C ALA A 120 14.86 -13.50 -20.25
N GLN A 121 13.80 -12.87 -19.78
CA GLN A 121 13.04 -11.82 -20.49
C GLN A 121 13.87 -10.55 -20.74
N VAL A 122 14.80 -10.22 -19.85
CA VAL A 122 15.75 -9.12 -20.10
C VAL A 122 16.77 -9.54 -21.17
N LYS A 123 17.26 -10.77 -21.14
CA LYS A 123 18.25 -11.27 -22.10
C LYS A 123 17.70 -11.39 -23.51
N ASP A 124 16.44 -11.77 -23.66
CA ASP A 124 15.77 -11.92 -24.98
C ASP A 124 15.15 -10.59 -25.48
N GLY A 125 15.16 -9.53 -24.66
CA GLY A 125 14.65 -8.22 -25.01
C GLY A 125 13.14 -8.02 -24.77
N THR A 126 12.44 -8.98 -24.22
CA THR A 126 11.03 -8.85 -23.80
C THR A 126 10.89 -7.70 -22.81
N ILE A 127 11.83 -7.61 -21.86
CA ILE A 127 11.99 -6.46 -20.97
C ILE A 127 13.23 -5.69 -21.42
N PRO A 128 13.09 -4.46 -21.92
CA PRO A 128 14.24 -3.64 -22.30
C PRO A 128 15.18 -3.41 -21.09
N MET A 129 16.49 -3.54 -21.30
CA MET A 129 17.49 -3.29 -20.25
C MET A 129 17.29 -1.89 -19.63
N ALA A 130 16.98 -0.88 -20.45
CA ALA A 130 16.72 0.48 -19.97
C ALA A 130 15.59 0.54 -18.92
N ARG A 131 14.55 -0.30 -19.06
CA ARG A 131 13.46 -0.36 -18.06
C ARG A 131 13.92 -1.00 -16.75
N LEU A 132 14.76 -2.04 -16.83
CA LEU A 132 15.38 -2.65 -15.65
C LEU A 132 16.31 -1.64 -14.94
N ASP A 133 17.18 -0.96 -15.69
CA ASP A 133 18.09 0.06 -15.16
C ASP A 133 17.32 1.20 -14.46
N GLU A 134 16.19 1.60 -15.03
CA GLU A 134 15.30 2.60 -14.44
C GLU A 134 14.75 2.14 -13.09
N ALA A 135 14.23 0.89 -13.00
CA ALA A 135 13.72 0.33 -11.75
C ALA A 135 14.83 0.25 -10.69
N VAL A 136 15.99 -0.31 -11.05
CA VAL A 136 17.15 -0.44 -10.15
C VAL A 136 17.62 0.93 -9.68
N THR A 137 17.68 1.92 -10.58
CA THR A 137 18.07 3.29 -10.22
C THR A 137 17.12 3.90 -9.18
N ARG A 138 15.81 3.73 -9.33
CA ARG A 138 14.83 4.19 -8.33
C ARG A 138 15.01 3.49 -6.99
N ILE A 139 15.16 2.18 -7.00
CA ILE A 139 15.40 1.37 -5.78
C ILE A 139 16.65 1.84 -5.05
N LEU A 140 17.77 1.99 -5.77
CA LEU A 140 19.03 2.43 -5.17
C LEU A 140 18.94 3.86 -4.65
N ARG A 141 18.29 4.76 -5.38
CA ARG A 141 18.07 6.15 -4.95
C ARG A 141 17.29 6.22 -3.64
N VAL A 142 16.18 5.49 -3.54
CA VAL A 142 15.37 5.43 -2.31
C VAL A 142 16.19 4.85 -1.15
N LYS A 143 16.95 3.78 -1.39
CA LYS A 143 17.85 3.20 -0.36
C LYS A 143 18.94 4.18 0.08
N MET A 144 19.51 4.97 -0.84
CA MET A 144 20.50 6.00 -0.47
C MET A 144 19.87 7.11 0.37
N ARG A 145 18.71 7.65 -0.06
CA ARG A 145 17.96 8.68 0.68
C ARG A 145 17.54 8.20 2.08
N ALA A 146 17.19 6.92 2.20
CA ALA A 146 16.87 6.29 3.49
C ALA A 146 18.09 5.95 4.36
N GLY A 147 19.32 6.26 3.90
CA GLY A 147 20.56 5.94 4.62
C GLY A 147 20.85 4.44 4.72
N LEU A 148 20.39 3.65 3.73
CA LEU A 148 20.63 2.20 3.66
C LEU A 148 21.83 1.84 2.78
N LEU A 149 22.33 2.80 2.00
CA LEU A 149 23.50 2.67 1.13
C LEU A 149 24.39 3.90 1.29
N GLY A 150 25.67 3.77 0.93
CA GLY A 150 26.66 4.85 1.09
C GLY A 150 27.06 5.02 2.55
N ASP A 151 27.00 6.24 3.07
CA ASP A 151 27.29 6.56 4.47
C ASP A 151 26.18 6.06 5.39
N MET A 152 26.12 4.74 5.55
CA MET A 152 25.06 4.08 6.32
C MET A 152 25.12 4.44 7.81
N VAL A 153 24.00 4.92 8.35
CA VAL A 153 23.80 4.96 9.79
C VAL A 153 23.40 3.55 10.27
N GLN A 154 24.23 2.95 11.13
CA GLN A 154 23.91 1.65 11.72
C GLN A 154 22.51 1.67 12.34
N PRO A 155 21.68 0.61 12.15
CA PRO A 155 20.31 0.57 12.67
C PRO A 155 20.22 0.91 14.16
N SER A 156 21.16 0.41 14.97
CA SER A 156 21.23 0.69 16.41
C SER A 156 21.61 2.14 16.77
N LYS A 157 22.03 2.94 15.80
CA LYS A 157 22.43 4.34 15.98
C LYS A 157 21.43 5.33 15.37
N ARG A 158 20.33 4.83 14.82
CA ARG A 158 19.27 5.67 14.29
C ARG A 158 18.48 6.32 15.43
N PRO A 159 17.89 7.50 15.21
CA PRO A 159 17.01 8.11 16.21
C PRO A 159 15.96 7.10 16.69
N ASN A 160 15.73 7.07 18.00
CA ASN A 160 14.79 6.17 18.68
C ASN A 160 15.08 4.66 18.57
N ALA A 161 16.23 4.26 18.03
CA ALA A 161 16.59 2.84 17.97
C ALA A 161 16.76 2.24 19.38
N GLY A 162 15.95 1.23 19.70
CA GLY A 162 15.94 0.56 21.01
C GLY A 162 15.25 1.35 22.13
N ASP A 163 14.67 2.50 21.85
CA ASP A 163 13.89 3.24 22.83
C ASP A 163 12.44 2.71 22.92
N TYR A 164 12.30 1.60 23.63
CA TYR A 164 11.00 0.96 23.84
C TYR A 164 10.07 1.76 24.75
N ALA A 165 10.56 2.80 25.45
CA ALA A 165 9.70 3.68 26.26
C ALA A 165 8.73 4.50 25.41
N LEU A 166 9.02 4.68 24.12
CA LEU A 166 8.12 5.35 23.19
C LEU A 166 6.88 4.50 22.87
N LEU A 167 7.00 3.16 22.91
CA LEU A 167 5.88 2.27 22.58
C LEU A 167 4.78 2.38 23.64
N GLY A 168 3.60 2.82 23.20
CA GLY A 168 2.45 3.01 24.09
C GLY A 168 2.69 4.06 25.17
N SER A 169 3.55 5.03 24.93
CA SER A 169 3.70 6.21 25.80
C SER A 169 2.37 6.94 26.00
N ALA A 170 2.28 7.76 27.04
CA ALA A 170 1.06 8.51 27.36
C ALA A 170 0.59 9.36 26.17
N ASP A 171 1.53 10.01 25.46
CA ASP A 171 1.24 10.85 24.30
C ASP A 171 0.72 10.03 23.12
N HIS A 172 1.36 8.86 22.81
CA HIS A 172 0.87 7.97 21.76
C HIS A 172 -0.52 7.42 22.06
N ARG A 173 -0.80 7.06 23.32
CA ARG A 173 -2.14 6.62 23.74
C ARG A 173 -3.18 7.75 23.67
N ALA A 174 -2.79 9.00 23.98
CA ALA A 174 -3.67 10.15 23.84
C ALA A 174 -4.08 10.36 22.38
N ILE A 175 -3.12 10.32 21.45
CA ILE A 175 -3.37 10.44 20.01
C ILE A 175 -4.27 9.29 19.53
N ALA A 176 -4.00 8.06 19.95
CA ALA A 176 -4.82 6.91 19.57
C ALA A 176 -6.27 7.05 20.05
N ARG A 177 -6.48 7.50 21.29
CA ARG A 177 -7.83 7.74 21.82
C ARG A 177 -8.54 8.90 21.10
N GLU A 178 -7.83 9.95 20.76
CA GLU A 178 -8.37 11.06 19.99
C GLU A 178 -8.78 10.59 18.58
N ALA A 179 -7.94 9.80 17.91
CA ALA A 179 -8.23 9.23 16.60
C ALA A 179 -9.49 8.36 16.65
N VAL A 180 -9.61 7.47 17.64
CA VAL A 180 -10.82 6.65 17.84
C VAL A 180 -12.05 7.53 18.06
N ALA A 181 -11.98 8.50 18.94
CA ALA A 181 -13.12 9.38 19.23
C ALA A 181 -13.60 10.16 18.00
N LYS A 182 -12.64 10.66 17.18
CA LYS A 182 -12.95 11.43 15.97
C LYS A 182 -13.40 10.58 14.78
N SER A 183 -13.03 9.31 14.74
CA SER A 183 -13.40 8.40 13.65
C SER A 183 -14.75 7.71 13.83
N GLN A 184 -15.36 7.82 15.03
CA GLN A 184 -16.68 7.22 15.27
C GLN A 184 -17.77 7.92 14.48
N VAL A 185 -18.58 7.17 13.75
CA VAL A 185 -19.76 7.67 13.04
C VAL A 185 -21.02 7.20 13.73
N LEU A 186 -21.76 8.13 14.33
CA LEU A 186 -23.00 7.83 15.02
C LEU A 186 -24.15 7.71 14.02
N LEU A 187 -24.41 6.49 13.54
CA LEU A 187 -25.45 6.23 12.52
C LEU A 187 -26.88 6.30 13.09
N LYS A 188 -27.08 5.97 14.36
CA LYS A 188 -28.39 6.00 15.03
C LYS A 188 -28.23 6.16 16.53
N ASN A 189 -28.99 7.08 17.13
CA ASN A 189 -29.11 7.23 18.57
C ASN A 189 -30.53 7.64 18.92
N ASN A 190 -31.25 6.78 19.63
CA ASN A 190 -32.60 7.03 20.12
C ASN A 190 -32.58 7.56 21.57
N GLY A 191 -31.58 8.34 21.94
CA GLY A 191 -31.45 8.96 23.25
C GLY A 191 -30.75 8.11 24.31
N ILE A 192 -30.14 6.96 23.92
CA ILE A 192 -29.34 6.15 24.86
C ILE A 192 -27.94 6.73 25.13
N LEU A 193 -27.40 7.42 24.17
CA LEU A 193 -26.07 8.08 24.27
C LEU A 193 -26.23 9.60 24.50
N PRO A 194 -25.40 10.19 25.36
CA PRO A 194 -24.34 9.59 26.18
C PRO A 194 -24.93 8.71 27.31
N LEU A 195 -24.24 7.62 27.63
CA LEU A 195 -24.64 6.73 28.71
C LEU A 195 -24.63 7.46 30.07
N LYS A 196 -25.62 7.20 30.91
CA LYS A 196 -25.67 7.74 32.28
C LYS A 196 -24.54 7.13 33.11
N LYS A 197 -23.91 7.93 33.98
CA LYS A 197 -22.93 7.42 34.93
C LYS A 197 -23.58 6.36 35.83
N GLY A 198 -22.89 5.25 36.05
CA GLY A 198 -23.37 4.14 36.86
C GLY A 198 -24.37 3.21 36.17
N ALA A 199 -24.59 3.38 34.85
CA ALA A 199 -25.39 2.40 34.10
C ALA A 199 -24.74 1.01 34.11
N ASN A 200 -25.54 -0.02 34.26
CA ASN A 200 -25.08 -1.39 34.05
C ASN A 200 -25.00 -1.66 32.56
N ILE A 201 -23.84 -2.08 32.12
CA ILE A 201 -23.56 -2.32 30.69
C ILE A 201 -23.17 -3.80 30.53
N LEU A 202 -23.91 -4.52 29.68
CA LEU A 202 -23.49 -5.83 29.21
C LEU A 202 -22.58 -5.68 27.99
N VAL A 203 -21.37 -6.18 28.11
CA VAL A 203 -20.44 -6.34 26.97
C VAL A 203 -20.49 -7.80 26.56
N ALA A 204 -20.84 -8.10 25.32
CA ALA A 204 -21.06 -9.45 24.82
C ALA A 204 -20.55 -9.58 23.36
N GLY A 205 -20.38 -10.84 22.95
CA GLY A 205 -19.85 -11.21 21.64
C GLY A 205 -18.40 -11.66 21.71
N SER A 206 -17.89 -12.29 20.63
CA SER A 206 -16.55 -12.88 20.60
C SER A 206 -15.44 -11.84 20.77
N ALA A 207 -15.64 -10.63 20.29
CA ALA A 207 -14.67 -9.54 20.40
C ALA A 207 -14.71 -8.80 21.75
N ALA A 208 -15.58 -9.19 22.68
CA ALA A 208 -15.79 -8.47 23.96
C ALA A 208 -14.53 -8.46 24.84
N ASP A 209 -13.74 -9.53 24.80
CA ASP A 209 -12.48 -9.70 25.52
C ASP A 209 -11.40 -10.33 24.62
N ASP A 210 -11.33 -9.88 23.38
CA ASP A 210 -10.36 -10.35 22.38
C ASP A 210 -9.69 -9.15 21.72
N ILE A 211 -8.45 -8.89 22.10
CA ILE A 211 -7.66 -7.75 21.62
C ILE A 211 -7.42 -7.85 20.10
N ALA A 212 -7.21 -9.06 19.59
CA ALA A 212 -6.95 -9.24 18.16
C ALA A 212 -8.18 -8.87 17.32
N GLN A 213 -9.37 -9.38 17.69
CA GLN A 213 -10.61 -9.02 17.01
C GLN A 213 -10.95 -7.53 17.15
N ALA A 214 -10.71 -6.95 18.34
CA ALA A 214 -10.95 -5.53 18.59
C ALA A 214 -9.97 -4.61 17.81
N SER A 215 -8.77 -5.10 17.51
CA SER A 215 -7.75 -4.35 16.76
C SER A 215 -7.92 -4.39 15.25
N GLY A 216 -8.79 -5.23 14.73
CA GLY A 216 -9.10 -5.37 13.30
C GLY A 216 -8.17 -6.34 12.56
N GLY A 217 -8.22 -6.30 11.23
CA GLY A 217 -7.41 -7.17 10.35
C GLY A 217 -5.91 -6.93 10.49
N TRP A 218 -5.11 -7.93 10.05
CA TRP A 218 -3.64 -7.92 10.11
C TRP A 218 -3.05 -7.93 11.52
N THR A 219 -3.86 -8.17 12.53
CA THR A 219 -3.41 -8.29 13.93
C THR A 219 -2.98 -9.74 14.19
N LEU A 220 -1.79 -9.90 14.74
CA LEU A 220 -1.30 -11.20 15.23
C LEU A 220 -1.80 -11.42 16.67
N THR A 221 -2.28 -12.61 16.92
CA THR A 221 -2.73 -13.07 18.26
C THR A 221 -1.64 -13.88 18.95
#